data_b0e1cfce49178b95ed7442badf00d135
#
_entry.id   b0e1cfce49178b95ed7442badf00d135
#
_cell.length_a   1.000
_cell.length_b   1.000
_cell.length_c   1.000
_cell.angle_alpha   90.00
_cell.angle_beta   90.00
_cell.angle_gamma   90.00
#
_symmetry.space_group_name_H-M   'P 1'
#
loop_
_entity.id
_entity.type
_entity.pdbx_description
1 polymer ?
#
loop_
_entity_poly.entity_id
_entity_poly.type
_entity_poly.pdbx_seq_one_letter_code
_entity_poly.pdbx_strand_id
1 'polypeptide(L)'
;MRTAMLPLLAALLLLSLGAAAVLLVIRFAPGKNTCAKADAYIAKHSGSTDGSYRGTYHFTPPVGWMNDPNGFCYANGVYHLFYQCHPYSAEWGPMHWGHAVSRDLIAWEHLPVALAPDRPYDKKGCWSGSAILHDGKLWLMYTGVDGFGRKTQNLAYSSDGVHFEKYAHNPVLRGKTAAERKDLRDPYLWREGEFFYCLLADRRGPRLYRSGDLTHWQEQAHVTPPIGPDVFECPCLIRQGDAELLIGSPVHCPQRGDEFANRSTNVCAAGRLDRISGAFIGSEYREIDRGTDFYAAQAARGADGAVYLIAWMNMWERRQITAELGHGWSGMMTLPRRLELSHGALRQSPPEGLRRYYQNPVSVHTEFQGETSFDGICGRSAALQIRCNLKDAARFTVKLFASGPHYAAITYDRRGQLFRLDVSHARYPTAGRPGDIQQRQFPCRADGSHIEMELFLDRCSVEAFFAGGTATASMLCYNGVEASGIRFDADSPVAVHIEKYDIVLP
;
A
#
# COMPACT_ATOMS: atom_id res chain seq x y z
N MET A 1 57.41 -34.36 -13.60
CA MET A 1 56.10 -33.92 -13.10
C MET A 1 56.09 -32.67 -12.22
N ARG A 2 57.18 -32.28 -11.56
CA ARG A 2 57.20 -31.07 -10.68
C ARG A 2 57.29 -29.73 -11.43
N THR A 3 57.82 -29.70 -12.64
CA THR A 3 58.05 -28.47 -13.43
C THR A 3 56.81 -27.91 -14.13
N ALA A 4 55.73 -28.70 -14.32
CA ALA A 4 54.48 -28.24 -14.95
C ALA A 4 53.42 -27.75 -13.94
N MET A 5 53.59 -28.03 -12.65
CA MET A 5 52.60 -27.60 -11.62
C MET A 5 52.76 -26.13 -11.21
N LEU A 6 53.93 -25.55 -11.26
CA LEU A 6 54.19 -24.16 -10.85
C LEU A 6 53.45 -23.13 -11.75
N PRO A 7 53.51 -23.23 -13.10
CA PRO A 7 52.78 -22.30 -13.97
C PRO A 7 51.26 -22.48 -13.89
N LEU A 8 50.77 -23.70 -13.62
CA LEU A 8 49.33 -23.95 -13.46
C LEU A 8 48.80 -23.32 -12.16
N LEU A 9 49.52 -23.43 -11.06
CA LEU A 9 49.19 -22.78 -9.79
C LEU A 9 49.23 -21.25 -9.88
N ALA A 10 50.23 -20.69 -10.61
CA ALA A 10 50.30 -19.24 -10.86
C ALA A 10 49.13 -18.74 -11.71
N ALA A 11 48.72 -19.49 -12.73
CA ALA A 11 47.55 -19.16 -13.57
C ALA A 11 46.23 -19.21 -12.77
N LEU A 12 46.06 -20.21 -11.91
CA LEU A 12 44.88 -20.31 -11.02
C LEU A 12 44.84 -19.18 -9.99
N LEU A 13 46.00 -18.78 -9.46
CA LEU A 13 46.09 -17.63 -8.54
C LEU A 13 45.76 -16.31 -9.23
N LEU A 14 46.24 -16.09 -10.43
CA LEU A 14 45.92 -14.91 -11.25
C LEU A 14 44.43 -14.86 -11.63
N LEU A 15 43.84 -16.00 -11.99
CA LEU A 15 42.41 -16.10 -12.25
C LEU A 15 41.55 -15.83 -11.00
N SER A 16 41.98 -16.33 -9.85
CA SER A 16 41.29 -16.08 -8.57
C SER A 16 41.40 -14.61 -8.12
N LEU A 17 42.56 -13.97 -8.31
CA LEU A 17 42.78 -12.55 -8.05
C LEU A 17 41.98 -11.68 -9.01
N GLY A 18 41.94 -12.06 -10.31
CA GLY A 18 41.10 -11.40 -11.32
C GLY A 18 39.62 -11.49 -11.00
N ALA A 19 39.11 -12.67 -10.60
CA ALA A 19 37.73 -12.86 -10.17
C ALA A 19 37.42 -12.06 -8.91
N ALA A 20 38.33 -12.03 -7.93
CA ALA A 20 38.16 -11.22 -6.72
C ALA A 20 38.13 -9.71 -7.03
N ALA A 21 38.99 -9.24 -7.96
CA ALA A 21 38.99 -7.84 -8.39
C ALA A 21 37.70 -7.47 -9.12
N VAL A 22 37.18 -8.34 -10.00
CA VAL A 22 35.90 -8.15 -10.69
C VAL A 22 34.76 -8.14 -9.69
N LEU A 23 34.75 -9.04 -8.70
CA LEU A 23 33.75 -9.05 -7.61
C LEU A 23 33.80 -7.77 -6.75
N LEU A 24 35.01 -7.24 -6.49
CA LEU A 24 35.19 -5.97 -5.80
C LEU A 24 34.65 -4.80 -6.61
N VAL A 25 34.92 -4.73 -7.90
CA VAL A 25 34.40 -3.70 -8.80
C VAL A 25 32.87 -3.79 -8.87
N ILE A 26 32.30 -4.98 -9.02
CA ILE A 26 30.85 -5.19 -9.01
C ILE A 26 30.25 -4.74 -7.67
N ARG A 27 30.94 -4.98 -6.57
CA ARG A 27 30.46 -4.63 -5.23
C ARG A 27 30.49 -3.13 -4.96
N PHE A 28 31.54 -2.43 -5.37
CA PHE A 28 31.80 -1.03 -4.99
C PHE A 28 31.54 -0.02 -6.11
N ALA A 29 31.31 -0.47 -7.35
CA ALA A 29 30.93 0.45 -8.42
C ALA A 29 29.56 1.08 -8.12
N PRO A 30 29.40 2.40 -8.33
CA PRO A 30 28.11 3.07 -8.23
C PRO A 30 27.06 2.41 -9.14
N GLY A 31 25.79 2.51 -8.75
CA GLY A 31 24.66 2.14 -9.61
C GLY A 31 24.61 3.00 -10.88
N LYS A 32 24.07 2.42 -11.96
CA LYS A 32 23.91 3.16 -13.24
C LYS A 32 22.68 4.06 -13.25
N ASN A 33 21.73 3.84 -12.36
CA ASN A 33 20.49 4.60 -12.23
C ASN A 33 20.73 5.81 -11.30
N THR A 34 20.27 6.98 -11.70
CA THR A 34 20.31 8.21 -10.90
C THR A 34 18.95 8.88 -10.93
N CYS A 35 18.62 9.72 -9.95
CA CYS A 35 17.38 10.50 -9.93
C CYS A 35 17.21 11.28 -11.24
N ALA A 36 18.25 12.01 -11.70
CA ALA A 36 18.19 12.77 -12.95
C ALA A 36 17.89 11.93 -14.19
N LYS A 37 18.39 10.69 -14.28
CA LYS A 37 18.02 9.77 -15.37
C LYS A 37 16.59 9.29 -15.26
N ALA A 38 16.12 9.00 -14.06
CA ALA A 38 14.74 8.61 -13.82
C ALA A 38 13.78 9.74 -14.19
N ASP A 39 14.06 10.97 -13.75
CA ASP A 39 13.26 12.15 -14.08
C ASP A 39 13.22 12.43 -15.58
N ALA A 40 14.37 12.35 -16.26
CA ALA A 40 14.44 12.50 -17.71
C ALA A 40 13.63 11.42 -18.45
N TYR A 41 13.65 10.17 -17.97
CA TYR A 41 12.85 9.10 -18.54
C TYR A 41 11.36 9.34 -18.32
N ILE A 42 10.94 9.70 -17.09
CA ILE A 42 9.56 10.01 -16.73
C ILE A 42 9.05 11.16 -17.61
N ALA A 43 9.77 12.28 -17.69
CA ALA A 43 9.41 13.44 -18.51
C ALA A 43 9.23 13.09 -19.98
N LYS A 44 10.05 12.21 -20.51
CA LYS A 44 9.98 11.78 -21.91
C LYS A 44 8.79 10.85 -22.22
N HIS A 45 8.41 9.96 -21.27
CA HIS A 45 7.49 8.86 -21.56
C HIS A 45 6.11 8.99 -20.90
N SER A 46 5.92 9.87 -19.93
CA SER A 46 4.62 10.05 -19.25
C SER A 46 3.49 10.41 -20.20
N GLY A 47 3.75 11.23 -21.22
CA GLY A 47 2.77 11.62 -22.22
C GLY A 47 2.37 10.51 -23.21
N SER A 48 3.09 9.38 -23.24
CA SER A 48 2.80 8.24 -24.13
C SER A 48 2.10 7.07 -23.41
N THR A 49 1.75 7.21 -22.14
CA THR A 49 1.04 6.16 -21.38
C THR A 49 -0.46 6.18 -21.67
N ASP A 50 -1.10 5.00 -21.68
CA ASP A 50 -2.56 4.91 -21.79
C ASP A 50 -3.23 5.21 -20.43
N GLY A 51 -4.04 6.24 -20.38
CA GLY A 51 -4.76 6.69 -19.19
C GLY A 51 -6.13 6.04 -18.97
N SER A 52 -6.56 5.06 -19.77
CA SER A 52 -7.93 4.50 -19.76
C SER A 52 -8.36 3.96 -18.40
N TYR A 53 -7.42 3.38 -17.64
CA TYR A 53 -7.63 2.87 -16.27
C TYR A 53 -6.94 3.72 -15.19
N ARG A 54 -6.31 4.84 -15.58
CA ARG A 54 -5.65 5.73 -14.61
C ARG A 54 -6.69 6.37 -13.70
N GLY A 55 -6.49 6.26 -12.39
CA GLY A 55 -7.37 6.87 -11.40
C GLY A 55 -7.54 8.38 -11.64
N THR A 56 -8.76 8.87 -11.45
CA THR A 56 -9.08 10.29 -11.49
C THR A 56 -8.65 10.96 -10.20
N TYR A 57 -8.86 10.28 -9.06
CA TYR A 57 -8.55 10.77 -7.72
C TYR A 57 -7.75 9.76 -6.88
N HIS A 58 -7.53 8.54 -7.35
CA HIS A 58 -6.55 7.63 -6.78
C HIS A 58 -5.18 7.89 -7.40
N PHE A 59 -4.17 7.95 -6.57
CA PHE A 59 -2.81 8.23 -7.00
C PHE A 59 -2.22 7.07 -7.80
N THR A 60 -1.64 7.37 -8.97
CA THR A 60 -0.98 6.41 -9.87
C THR A 60 0.36 6.96 -10.35
N PRO A 61 1.35 6.13 -10.72
CA PRO A 61 2.63 6.63 -11.23
C PRO A 61 2.45 7.27 -12.60
N PRO A 62 3.26 8.28 -12.97
CA PRO A 62 3.20 8.90 -14.30
C PRO A 62 3.60 7.92 -15.40
N VAL A 63 4.51 7.01 -15.12
CA VAL A 63 5.01 5.94 -16.00
C VAL A 63 5.66 4.84 -15.15
N GLY A 64 5.73 3.63 -15.68
CA GLY A 64 6.41 2.51 -15.04
C GLY A 64 5.61 1.87 -13.90
N TRP A 65 6.32 1.23 -12.98
CA TRP A 65 5.76 0.47 -11.86
C TRP A 65 5.66 1.30 -10.59
N MET A 66 4.61 1.05 -9.81
CA MET A 66 4.46 1.53 -8.43
C MET A 66 3.93 0.41 -7.51
N ASN A 67 4.49 0.32 -6.29
CA ASN A 67 3.93 -0.48 -5.20
C ASN A 67 3.92 0.31 -3.89
N ASP A 68 4.51 -0.16 -2.79
CA ASP A 68 4.38 0.35 -1.44
C ASP A 68 4.42 1.88 -1.31
N PRO A 69 3.52 2.50 -0.53
CA PRO A 69 3.74 3.84 -0.03
C PRO A 69 4.95 3.86 0.90
N ASN A 70 5.73 4.93 0.83
CA ASN A 70 6.92 5.15 1.63
C ASN A 70 6.92 6.56 2.19
N GLY A 71 7.51 6.77 3.35
CA GLY A 71 7.75 8.10 3.87
C GLY A 71 6.50 8.98 3.95
N PHE A 72 5.31 8.38 4.01
CA PHE A 72 4.06 9.12 4.12
C PHE A 72 4.07 9.97 5.38
N CYS A 73 4.01 11.29 5.23
CA CYS A 73 4.11 12.22 6.35
C CYS A 73 3.52 13.60 6.00
N TYR A 74 3.22 14.38 7.04
CA TYR A 74 2.92 15.81 6.90
C TYR A 74 4.13 16.61 7.35
N ALA A 75 4.68 17.40 6.47
CA ALA A 75 5.83 18.25 6.74
C ALA A 75 5.77 19.53 5.90
N ASN A 76 6.26 20.63 6.44
CA ASN A 76 6.37 21.92 5.73
C ASN A 76 5.06 22.39 5.06
N GLY A 77 3.89 22.08 5.67
CA GLY A 77 2.59 22.55 5.21
C GLY A 77 1.94 21.70 4.12
N VAL A 78 2.53 20.57 3.75
CA VAL A 78 2.00 19.62 2.76
C VAL A 78 2.14 18.17 3.23
N TYR A 79 1.30 17.29 2.70
CA TYR A 79 1.49 15.85 2.81
C TYR A 79 2.50 15.41 1.76
N HIS A 80 3.49 14.63 2.17
CA HIS A 80 4.44 13.96 1.31
C HIS A 80 4.07 12.49 1.19
N LEU A 81 4.06 11.98 -0.02
CA LEU A 81 3.95 10.57 -0.35
C LEU A 81 5.13 10.17 -1.21
N PHE A 82 6.02 9.39 -0.65
CA PHE A 82 7.01 8.68 -1.45
C PHE A 82 6.44 7.29 -1.77
N TYR A 83 6.97 6.65 -2.80
CA TYR A 83 6.49 5.33 -3.19
C TYR A 83 7.56 4.54 -3.93
N GLN A 84 7.51 3.23 -3.78
CA GLN A 84 8.33 2.32 -4.57
C GLN A 84 8.04 2.54 -6.04
N CYS A 85 9.07 2.81 -6.83
CA CYS A 85 8.95 3.20 -8.22
C CYS A 85 10.01 2.51 -9.09
N HIS A 86 9.60 1.89 -10.20
CA HIS A 86 10.50 1.48 -11.27
C HIS A 86 10.12 2.23 -12.54
N PRO A 87 10.76 3.38 -12.86
CA PRO A 87 10.30 4.25 -13.93
C PRO A 87 10.46 3.65 -15.33
N TYR A 88 11.35 2.69 -15.52
CA TYR A 88 11.75 2.18 -16.83
C TYR A 88 10.89 1.02 -17.37
N SER A 89 9.99 0.46 -16.58
CA SER A 89 9.08 -0.62 -16.95
C SER A 89 7.84 -0.62 -16.08
N ALA A 90 6.69 -1.02 -16.62
CA ALA A 90 5.47 -1.28 -15.85
C ALA A 90 5.54 -2.58 -15.03
N GLU A 91 6.68 -3.23 -14.97
CA GLU A 91 6.97 -4.40 -14.16
C GLU A 91 7.92 -4.04 -13.03
N TRP A 92 7.91 -4.85 -11.96
CA TRP A 92 8.82 -4.70 -10.83
C TRP A 92 10.28 -4.79 -11.27
N GLY A 93 11.15 -3.92 -10.74
CA GLY A 93 12.56 -3.86 -11.10
C GLY A 93 13.41 -3.17 -10.03
N PRO A 94 14.59 -2.63 -10.38
CA PRO A 94 15.40 -1.87 -9.42
C PRO A 94 14.67 -0.63 -8.91
N MET A 95 14.17 -0.73 -7.66
CA MET A 95 13.32 0.30 -7.07
C MET A 95 14.03 1.62 -6.84
N HIS A 96 13.34 2.67 -7.21
CA HIS A 96 13.57 4.06 -6.85
C HIS A 96 12.49 4.48 -5.83
N TRP A 97 12.60 5.66 -5.25
CA TRP A 97 11.50 6.32 -4.58
C TRP A 97 10.97 7.45 -5.47
N GLY A 98 9.77 7.26 -6.02
CA GLY A 98 8.99 8.36 -6.56
C GLY A 98 8.53 9.26 -5.43
N HIS A 99 8.12 10.49 -5.73
CA HIS A 99 7.70 11.47 -4.75
C HIS A 99 6.50 12.27 -5.27
N ALA A 100 5.55 12.53 -4.39
CA ALA A 100 4.42 13.39 -4.66
C ALA A 100 4.03 14.17 -3.39
N VAL A 101 3.36 15.30 -3.57
CA VAL A 101 2.82 16.12 -2.48
C VAL A 101 1.35 16.42 -2.69
N SER A 102 0.63 16.64 -1.59
CA SER A 102 -0.77 17.05 -1.58
C SER A 102 -1.04 18.02 -0.44
N ARG A 103 -1.99 18.94 -0.64
CA ARG A 103 -2.49 19.82 0.42
C ARG A 103 -3.75 19.27 1.10
N ASP A 104 -4.41 18.30 0.48
CA ASP A 104 -5.74 17.83 0.88
C ASP A 104 -5.90 16.30 0.87
N LEU A 105 -4.80 15.57 0.59
CA LEU A 105 -4.76 14.11 0.48
C LEU A 105 -5.50 13.53 -0.75
N ILE A 106 -6.03 14.35 -1.64
CA ILE A 106 -6.80 13.94 -2.83
C ILE A 106 -6.09 14.35 -4.12
N ALA A 107 -5.80 15.63 -4.27
CA ALA A 107 -5.05 16.12 -5.42
C ALA A 107 -3.55 16.03 -5.13
N TRP A 108 -2.85 15.21 -5.91
CA TRP A 108 -1.42 14.96 -5.76
C TRP A 108 -0.62 15.55 -6.92
N GLU A 109 0.47 16.19 -6.59
CA GLU A 109 1.45 16.73 -7.53
C GLU A 109 2.72 15.87 -7.49
N HIS A 110 3.15 15.36 -8.66
CA HIS A 110 4.41 14.61 -8.77
C HIS A 110 5.60 15.55 -8.66
N LEU A 111 6.58 15.16 -7.86
CA LEU A 111 7.86 15.83 -7.68
C LEU A 111 9.00 14.99 -8.29
N PRO A 112 10.22 15.53 -8.41
CA PRO A 112 11.38 14.75 -8.82
C PRO A 112 11.58 13.50 -7.97
N VAL A 113 12.15 12.47 -8.59
CA VAL A 113 12.48 11.20 -7.93
C VAL A 113 13.40 11.47 -6.73
N ALA A 114 12.98 11.03 -5.54
CA ALA A 114 13.71 11.30 -4.31
C ALA A 114 14.96 10.42 -4.14
N LEU A 115 14.86 9.13 -4.49
CA LEU A 115 15.97 8.18 -4.35
C LEU A 115 16.12 7.31 -5.60
N ALA A 116 17.33 7.08 -6.02
CA ALA A 116 17.69 6.14 -7.09
C ALA A 116 18.75 5.13 -6.58
N PRO A 117 18.80 3.89 -7.11
CA PRO A 117 19.76 2.88 -6.72
C PRO A 117 21.13 3.14 -7.34
N ASP A 118 21.81 4.21 -6.92
CA ASP A 118 23.06 4.73 -7.47
C ASP A 118 24.31 4.45 -6.61
N ARG A 119 24.12 3.82 -5.43
CA ARG A 119 25.23 3.51 -4.50
C ARG A 119 25.48 2.00 -4.43
N PRO A 120 26.69 1.56 -4.02
CA PRO A 120 27.00 0.14 -3.88
C PRO A 120 26.05 -0.61 -2.93
N TYR A 121 25.57 0.05 -1.86
CA TYR A 121 24.71 -0.54 -0.84
C TYR A 121 23.22 -0.60 -1.25
N ASP A 122 22.82 0.07 -2.34
CA ASP A 122 21.45 0.05 -2.86
C ASP A 122 21.37 -0.26 -4.37
N LYS A 123 22.42 -0.79 -4.94
CA LYS A 123 22.57 -1.03 -6.39
C LYS A 123 21.43 -1.83 -7.04
N LYS A 124 20.75 -2.71 -6.27
CA LYS A 124 19.60 -3.49 -6.72
C LYS A 124 18.25 -2.87 -6.35
N GLY A 125 18.24 -1.79 -5.58
CA GLY A 125 17.01 -1.05 -5.24
C GLY A 125 17.11 -0.29 -3.93
N CYS A 126 16.39 0.84 -3.90
CA CYS A 126 16.00 1.55 -2.70
C CYS A 126 14.63 1.03 -2.31
N TRP A 127 14.60 0.06 -1.37
CA TRP A 127 13.34 -0.57 -0.92
C TRP A 127 12.65 0.27 0.14
N SER A 128 11.51 -0.20 0.62
CA SER A 128 10.59 0.55 1.48
C SER A 128 11.23 1.11 2.75
N GLY A 129 10.58 2.13 3.29
CA GLY A 129 10.99 2.85 4.50
C GLY A 129 10.06 4.01 4.81
N SER A 130 10.50 4.90 5.69
CA SER A 130 9.68 5.98 6.23
C SER A 130 10.41 7.32 6.27
N ALA A 131 9.70 8.38 6.66
CA ALA A 131 10.23 9.75 6.77
C ALA A 131 10.00 10.31 8.17
N ILE A 132 10.87 11.23 8.58
CA ILE A 132 10.73 12.01 9.81
C ILE A 132 11.28 13.42 9.62
N LEU A 133 10.54 14.42 10.12
CA LEU A 133 11.03 15.78 10.18
C LEU A 133 11.90 15.96 11.43
N HIS A 134 13.15 16.35 11.25
CA HIS A 134 14.08 16.62 12.34
C HIS A 134 15.08 17.73 11.96
N ASP A 135 15.26 18.68 12.88
CA ASP A 135 16.16 19.85 12.74
C ASP A 135 16.00 20.59 11.41
N GLY A 136 14.73 20.85 11.04
CA GLY A 136 14.38 21.57 9.81
C GLY A 136 14.62 20.80 8.52
N LYS A 137 15.01 19.54 8.59
CA LYS A 137 15.23 18.65 7.44
C LYS A 137 14.23 17.51 7.44
N LEU A 138 13.78 17.14 6.25
CA LEU A 138 13.01 15.91 6.05
C LEU A 138 13.99 14.75 5.81
N TRP A 139 14.05 13.83 6.78
CA TRP A 139 14.90 12.65 6.74
C TRP A 139 14.10 11.45 6.25
N LEU A 140 14.71 10.69 5.36
CA LEU A 140 14.22 9.40 4.89
C LEU A 140 15.13 8.29 5.43
N MET A 141 14.54 7.23 5.96
CA MET A 141 15.25 5.99 6.23
C MET A 141 14.67 4.89 5.34
N TYR A 142 15.53 4.22 4.58
CA TYR A 142 15.14 3.24 3.57
C TYR A 142 16.05 2.02 3.58
N THR A 143 15.53 0.92 3.03
CA THR A 143 16.32 -0.30 2.86
C THR A 143 17.05 -0.28 1.52
N GLY A 144 18.39 -0.23 1.56
CA GLY A 144 19.21 -0.43 0.39
C GLY A 144 19.52 -1.90 0.16
N VAL A 145 19.42 -2.36 -1.10
CA VAL A 145 19.74 -3.73 -1.51
C VAL A 145 21.01 -3.73 -2.36
N ASP A 146 22.09 -4.33 -1.87
CA ASP A 146 23.37 -4.38 -2.55
C ASP A 146 23.39 -5.36 -3.74
N GLY A 147 24.49 -5.39 -4.49
CA GLY A 147 24.69 -6.28 -5.64
C GLY A 147 24.51 -7.77 -5.34
N PHE A 148 24.62 -8.19 -4.08
CA PHE A 148 24.45 -9.58 -3.60
C PHE A 148 23.09 -9.85 -2.98
N GLY A 149 22.18 -8.86 -2.96
CA GLY A 149 20.85 -8.99 -2.35
C GLY A 149 20.83 -8.81 -0.83
N ARG A 150 21.94 -8.33 -0.23
CA ARG A 150 21.98 -8.05 1.20
C ARG A 150 21.37 -6.68 1.46
N LYS A 151 20.65 -6.59 2.57
CA LYS A 151 19.91 -5.40 2.98
C LYS A 151 20.64 -4.63 4.05
N THR A 152 20.57 -3.30 3.95
CA THR A 152 21.10 -2.36 4.95
C THR A 152 20.12 -1.19 5.07
N GLN A 153 20.09 -0.54 6.24
CA GLN A 153 19.27 0.65 6.41
C GLN A 153 20.12 1.90 6.18
N ASN A 154 19.58 2.82 5.43
CA ASN A 154 20.29 3.97 4.91
C ASN A 154 19.46 5.23 5.11
N LEU A 155 20.12 6.37 5.25
CA LEU A 155 19.50 7.68 5.41
C LEU A 155 19.70 8.53 4.15
N ALA A 156 18.70 9.35 3.88
CA ALA A 156 18.81 10.51 3.01
C ALA A 156 18.08 11.67 3.68
N TYR A 157 18.39 12.91 3.30
CA TYR A 157 17.74 14.10 3.87
C TYR A 157 17.54 15.17 2.81
N SER A 158 16.60 16.05 3.07
CA SER A 158 16.30 17.23 2.27
C SER A 158 16.06 18.44 3.16
N SER A 159 16.55 19.61 2.75
CA SER A 159 16.28 20.90 3.40
C SER A 159 15.13 21.65 2.71
N ASP A 160 14.82 21.34 1.47
CA ASP A 160 13.76 21.95 0.67
C ASP A 160 12.50 21.09 0.55
N GLY A 161 12.57 19.82 1.00
CA GLY A 161 11.50 18.84 0.88
C GLY A 161 11.33 18.24 -0.52
N VAL A 162 12.19 18.60 -1.48
CA VAL A 162 12.12 18.21 -2.89
C VAL A 162 13.33 17.39 -3.32
N HIS A 163 14.53 17.89 -3.06
CA HIS A 163 15.79 17.27 -3.45
C HIS A 163 16.43 16.57 -2.27
N PHE A 164 16.74 15.29 -2.43
CA PHE A 164 17.27 14.45 -1.36
C PHE A 164 18.73 14.07 -1.61
N GLU A 165 19.54 14.22 -0.56
CA GLU A 165 20.93 13.81 -0.54
C GLU A 165 21.11 12.58 0.37
N LYS A 166 21.77 11.54 -0.14
CA LYS A 166 22.10 10.36 0.65
C LYS A 166 23.17 10.67 1.68
N TYR A 167 22.94 10.24 2.93
CA TYR A 167 23.89 10.47 4.01
C TYR A 167 25.25 9.85 3.71
N ALA A 168 26.31 10.65 3.92
CA ALA A 168 27.67 10.29 3.48
C ALA A 168 28.22 9.01 4.16
N HIS A 169 27.74 8.74 5.40
CA HIS A 169 28.21 7.59 6.19
C HIS A 169 27.25 6.40 6.17
N ASN A 170 26.43 6.29 5.13
CA ASN A 170 25.59 5.09 4.92
C ASN A 170 26.42 3.82 4.70
N PRO A 171 25.90 2.67 5.12
CA PRO A 171 24.67 2.44 5.83
C PRO A 171 24.79 2.68 7.33
N VAL A 172 23.70 3.15 7.96
CA VAL A 172 23.63 3.41 9.42
C VAL A 172 23.23 2.21 10.25
N LEU A 173 22.60 1.19 9.64
CA LEU A 173 22.25 -0.04 10.32
C LEU A 173 22.39 -1.27 9.39
N ARG A 174 22.95 -2.35 9.93
CA ARG A 174 23.17 -3.62 9.22
C ARG A 174 22.77 -4.79 10.13
N GLY A 175 22.20 -5.83 9.55
CA GLY A 175 22.01 -7.10 10.25
C GLY A 175 23.35 -7.72 10.69
N LYS A 176 23.38 -8.29 11.87
CA LYS A 176 24.57 -8.93 12.46
C LYS A 176 24.88 -10.28 11.80
N THR A 177 23.84 -11.07 11.54
CA THR A 177 23.92 -12.40 10.90
C THR A 177 23.65 -12.37 9.41
N ALA A 178 23.94 -13.45 8.70
CA ALA A 178 23.60 -13.59 7.28
C ALA A 178 22.09 -13.59 7.03
N ALA A 179 21.30 -14.20 7.93
CA ALA A 179 19.85 -14.22 7.87
C ALA A 179 19.28 -12.80 8.04
N GLU A 180 19.71 -12.07 9.07
CA GLU A 180 19.30 -10.69 9.28
C GLU A 180 19.64 -9.80 8.09
N ARG A 181 20.83 -9.93 7.51
CA ARG A 181 21.20 -9.19 6.28
C ARG A 181 20.34 -9.52 5.07
N LYS A 182 19.66 -10.67 5.10
CA LYS A 182 18.71 -11.05 4.05
C LYS A 182 17.29 -10.57 4.34
N ASP A 183 16.90 -10.49 5.61
CA ASP A 183 15.48 -10.32 5.99
C ASP A 183 15.15 -8.92 6.53
N LEU A 184 16.03 -8.25 7.32
CA LEU A 184 15.76 -6.93 7.90
C LEU A 184 15.52 -5.87 6.83
N ARG A 185 14.32 -5.22 6.85
CA ARG A 185 13.89 -4.22 5.88
C ARG A 185 12.79 -3.30 6.40
N ASP A 186 12.34 -2.37 5.60
CA ASP A 186 11.16 -1.51 5.77
C ASP A 186 11.18 -0.72 7.09
N PRO A 187 12.19 0.17 7.32
CA PRO A 187 12.30 0.93 8.55
C PRO A 187 11.14 1.91 8.71
N TYR A 188 10.49 1.88 9.87
CA TYR A 188 9.51 2.87 10.28
C TYR A 188 10.02 3.68 11.45
N LEU A 189 10.14 5.00 11.27
CA LEU A 189 10.72 5.95 12.22
C LEU A 189 9.65 6.72 12.99
N TRP A 190 9.90 6.95 14.28
CA TRP A 190 9.21 7.97 15.06
C TRP A 190 10.12 8.55 16.13
N ARG A 191 9.73 9.67 16.72
CA ARG A 191 10.43 10.29 17.84
C ARG A 191 9.56 10.25 19.10
N GLU A 192 10.18 9.94 20.22
CA GLU A 192 9.55 9.95 21.54
C GLU A 192 10.53 10.55 22.57
N GLY A 193 10.21 11.74 23.08
CA GLY A 193 11.14 12.50 23.91
C GLY A 193 12.42 12.87 23.16
N GLU A 194 13.55 12.50 23.72
CA GLU A 194 14.88 12.76 23.16
C GLU A 194 15.36 11.65 22.21
N PHE A 195 14.63 10.53 22.11
CA PHE A 195 15.06 9.40 21.34
C PHE A 195 14.26 9.22 20.04
N PHE A 196 14.95 8.72 19.03
CA PHE A 196 14.38 8.15 17.84
C PHE A 196 14.21 6.65 18.02
N TYR A 197 13.12 6.14 17.49
CA TYR A 197 12.84 4.72 17.44
C TYR A 197 12.64 4.28 16.01
N CYS A 198 12.95 3.02 15.73
CA CYS A 198 12.76 2.41 14.44
C CYS A 198 12.22 0.98 14.63
N LEU A 199 11.13 0.66 13.94
CA LEU A 199 10.73 -0.72 13.70
C LEU A 199 11.30 -1.19 12.36
N LEU A 200 11.93 -2.37 12.35
CA LEU A 200 12.38 -3.06 11.14
C LEU A 200 11.60 -4.35 10.96
N ALA A 201 11.10 -4.58 9.77
CA ALA A 201 10.52 -5.86 9.39
C ALA A 201 11.52 -6.99 9.60
N ASP A 202 11.06 -8.05 10.25
CA ASP A 202 11.82 -9.29 10.43
C ASP A 202 10.87 -10.49 10.53
N ARG A 203 11.42 -11.69 10.55
CA ARG A 203 10.66 -12.92 10.79
C ARG A 203 10.08 -12.94 12.20
N ARG A 204 8.84 -13.37 12.34
CA ARG A 204 8.12 -13.51 13.61
C ARG A 204 7.79 -12.18 14.30
N GLY A 205 7.81 -11.06 13.57
CA GLY A 205 7.48 -9.74 14.09
C GLY A 205 8.65 -8.75 13.95
N PRO A 206 8.36 -7.44 13.99
CA PRO A 206 9.38 -6.43 13.79
C PRO A 206 10.38 -6.35 14.94
N ARG A 207 11.57 -5.84 14.63
CA ARG A 207 12.59 -5.48 15.65
C ARG A 207 12.52 -4.02 15.98
N LEU A 208 12.63 -3.71 17.25
CA LEU A 208 12.69 -2.36 17.79
C LEU A 208 14.14 -1.93 17.98
N TYR A 209 14.46 -0.76 17.44
CA TYR A 209 15.74 -0.07 17.60
C TYR A 209 15.52 1.32 18.20
N ARG A 210 16.54 1.85 18.90
CA ARG A 210 16.57 3.19 19.47
C ARG A 210 17.86 3.90 19.08
N SER A 211 17.77 5.20 18.87
CA SER A 211 18.91 6.09 18.56
C SER A 211 18.74 7.45 19.26
N GLY A 212 19.86 8.10 19.60
CA GLY A 212 19.87 9.47 20.06
C GLY A 212 20.07 10.49 18.94
N ASP A 213 20.47 10.05 17.71
CA ASP A 213 20.97 10.95 16.67
C ASP A 213 20.61 10.53 15.22
N LEU A 214 19.72 9.54 15.04
CA LEU A 214 19.35 8.91 13.76
C LEU A 214 20.47 8.06 13.10
N THR A 215 21.72 8.22 13.49
CA THR A 215 22.86 7.61 12.80
C THR A 215 23.43 6.39 13.53
N HIS A 216 23.30 6.33 14.85
CA HIS A 216 23.77 5.23 15.70
C HIS A 216 22.57 4.52 16.33
N TRP A 217 22.34 3.28 15.94
CA TRP A 217 21.18 2.50 16.33
C TRP A 217 21.52 1.34 17.26
N GLN A 218 20.79 1.24 18.35
CA GLN A 218 20.88 0.13 19.31
C GLN A 218 19.59 -0.70 19.24
N GLU A 219 19.74 -2.00 19.01
CA GLU A 219 18.63 -2.95 19.11
C GLU A 219 18.13 -3.02 20.55
N GLN A 220 16.81 -2.93 20.73
CA GLN A 220 16.14 -2.99 22.02
C GLN A 220 15.50 -4.37 22.22
N ALA A 221 14.59 -4.77 21.32
CA ALA A 221 13.79 -5.97 21.46
C ALA A 221 13.18 -6.46 20.14
N HIS A 222 12.66 -7.68 20.15
CA HIS A 222 11.66 -8.14 19.18
C HIS A 222 10.25 -7.79 19.66
N VAL A 223 9.38 -7.35 18.76
CA VAL A 223 7.98 -7.09 19.08
C VAL A 223 7.22 -8.42 19.18
N THR A 224 6.48 -8.59 20.27
CA THR A 224 5.71 -9.80 20.57
C THR A 224 4.28 -9.45 20.98
N PRO A 225 3.26 -10.32 20.76
CA PRO A 225 3.38 -11.64 20.12
C PRO A 225 3.61 -11.53 18.59
N PRO A 226 4.26 -12.54 18.00
CA PRO A 226 4.43 -12.59 16.55
C PRO A 226 3.10 -12.86 15.86
N ILE A 227 2.98 -12.40 14.61
CA ILE A 227 1.90 -12.78 13.71
C ILE A 227 2.48 -13.46 12.47
N GLY A 228 1.95 -14.64 12.17
CA GLY A 228 2.39 -15.44 11.02
C GLY A 228 3.77 -16.08 11.18
N PRO A 229 4.12 -17.01 10.30
CA PRO A 229 5.37 -17.76 10.33
C PRO A 229 6.53 -17.04 9.63
N ASP A 230 6.23 -16.06 8.81
CA ASP A 230 7.18 -15.41 7.92
C ASP A 230 7.44 -13.93 8.32
N VAL A 231 7.88 -13.11 7.40
CA VAL A 231 8.24 -11.72 7.68
C VAL A 231 6.99 -10.86 7.89
N PHE A 232 7.07 -9.98 8.87
CA PHE A 232 6.10 -8.92 9.10
C PHE A 232 6.62 -7.66 8.38
N GLU A 233 6.22 -7.48 7.11
CA GLU A 233 6.67 -6.36 6.26
C GLU A 233 5.99 -5.05 6.63
N CYS A 234 6.62 -3.94 6.24
CA CYS A 234 6.10 -2.58 6.36
C CYS A 234 5.51 -2.27 7.75
N PRO A 235 6.24 -2.54 8.85
CA PRO A 235 5.74 -2.22 10.18
C PRO A 235 5.52 -0.72 10.33
N CYS A 236 4.42 -0.34 10.98
CA CYS A 236 4.10 1.04 11.30
C CYS A 236 3.52 1.10 12.72
N LEU A 237 4.01 2.01 13.55
CA LEU A 237 3.50 2.24 14.89
C LEU A 237 3.09 3.69 15.04
N ILE A 238 1.81 3.94 15.22
CA ILE A 238 1.30 5.31 15.32
C ILE A 238 0.36 5.47 16.51
N ARG A 239 0.54 6.55 17.25
CA ARG A 239 -0.31 6.85 18.41
C ARG A 239 -1.68 7.35 17.97
N GLN A 240 -2.75 6.78 18.56
CA GLN A 240 -4.13 7.17 18.36
C GLN A 240 -4.84 7.31 19.70
N GLY A 241 -5.00 8.55 20.18
CA GLY A 241 -5.49 8.82 21.53
C GLY A 241 -4.53 8.26 22.59
N ASP A 242 -5.06 7.43 23.49
CA ASP A 242 -4.28 6.75 24.53
C ASP A 242 -3.67 5.42 24.10
N ALA A 243 -3.98 4.94 22.90
CA ALA A 243 -3.47 3.71 22.34
C ALA A 243 -2.45 3.97 21.23
N GLU A 244 -1.72 2.92 20.85
CA GLU A 244 -0.89 2.84 19.67
C GLU A 244 -1.51 1.82 18.72
N LEU A 245 -1.50 2.12 17.44
CA LEU A 245 -1.84 1.21 16.38
C LEU A 245 -0.57 0.61 15.81
N LEU A 246 -0.39 -0.70 15.97
CA LEU A 246 0.66 -1.46 15.30
C LEU A 246 0.07 -2.06 14.03
N ILE A 247 0.55 -1.56 12.90
CA ILE A 247 0.09 -1.91 11.55
C ILE A 247 1.24 -2.62 10.85
N GLY A 248 0.94 -3.56 9.96
CA GLY A 248 1.93 -4.19 9.11
C GLY A 248 1.34 -5.22 8.16
N SER A 249 2.22 -5.82 7.38
CA SER A 249 1.87 -6.66 6.24
C SER A 249 2.52 -8.04 6.39
N PRO A 250 1.95 -8.94 7.22
CA PRO A 250 2.52 -10.26 7.39
C PRO A 250 2.38 -11.09 6.11
N VAL A 251 3.49 -11.72 5.71
CA VAL A 251 3.56 -12.63 4.58
C VAL A 251 3.16 -14.04 5.01
N HIS A 252 2.35 -14.73 4.17
CA HIS A 252 1.89 -16.10 4.42
C HIS A 252 1.20 -16.29 5.78
N CYS A 253 0.40 -15.31 6.21
CA CYS A 253 -0.41 -15.47 7.42
C CYS A 253 -1.43 -16.59 7.23
N PRO A 254 -1.51 -17.58 8.15
CA PRO A 254 -2.48 -18.66 8.03
C PRO A 254 -3.91 -18.13 8.08
N GLN A 255 -4.75 -18.56 7.15
CA GLN A 255 -6.16 -18.20 7.13
C GLN A 255 -6.87 -18.64 8.41
N ARG A 256 -7.72 -17.78 8.94
CA ARG A 256 -8.50 -18.01 10.16
C ARG A 256 -9.97 -17.67 9.90
N GLY A 257 -10.78 -18.66 9.57
CA GLY A 257 -12.16 -18.43 9.10
C GLY A 257 -12.15 -17.61 7.82
N ASP A 258 -12.82 -16.47 7.85
CA ASP A 258 -12.86 -15.50 6.73
C ASP A 258 -11.70 -14.49 6.76
N GLU A 259 -10.92 -14.44 7.84
CA GLU A 259 -9.76 -13.56 7.99
C GLU A 259 -8.50 -14.17 7.39
N PHE A 260 -7.59 -13.31 6.93
CA PHE A 260 -6.30 -13.67 6.35
C PHE A 260 -6.42 -14.61 5.14
N ALA A 261 -7.51 -14.44 4.38
CA ALA A 261 -7.72 -15.26 3.19
C ALA A 261 -6.80 -14.86 2.02
N ASN A 262 -6.32 -13.63 1.97
CA ASN A 262 -5.29 -13.22 1.01
C ASN A 262 -3.94 -13.85 1.39
N ARG A 263 -3.16 -14.21 0.38
CA ARG A 263 -1.82 -14.80 0.57
C ARG A 263 -0.86 -13.89 1.34
N SER A 264 -0.96 -12.61 1.08
CA SER A 264 -0.32 -11.53 1.84
C SER A 264 -1.44 -10.63 2.36
N THR A 265 -1.36 -10.20 3.60
CA THR A 265 -2.44 -9.45 4.23
C THR A 265 -1.93 -8.18 4.90
N ASN A 266 -2.84 -7.31 5.30
CA ASN A 266 -2.55 -6.15 6.11
C ASN A 266 -3.32 -6.22 7.42
N VAL A 267 -2.62 -5.99 8.53
CA VAL A 267 -3.19 -6.14 9.86
C VAL A 267 -2.99 -4.89 10.70
N CYS A 268 -3.84 -4.75 11.70
CA CYS A 268 -3.73 -3.76 12.75
C CYS A 268 -4.07 -4.38 14.10
N ALA A 269 -3.34 -3.96 15.14
CA ALA A 269 -3.70 -4.18 16.53
C ALA A 269 -3.64 -2.84 17.28
N ALA A 270 -4.58 -2.63 18.21
CA ALA A 270 -4.60 -1.46 19.08
C ALA A 270 -4.10 -1.84 20.49
N GLY A 271 -3.13 -1.09 21.03
CA GLY A 271 -2.54 -1.41 22.31
C GLY A 271 -1.42 -0.46 22.73
N ARG A 272 -0.41 -0.98 23.38
CA ARG A 272 0.82 -0.24 23.74
C ARG A 272 2.03 -1.12 23.57
N LEU A 273 3.06 -0.57 22.97
CA LEU A 273 4.36 -1.22 22.83
C LEU A 273 5.25 -0.85 24.02
N ASP A 274 5.70 -1.84 24.78
CA ASP A 274 6.77 -1.64 25.75
C ASP A 274 8.11 -1.47 25.03
N ARG A 275 8.75 -0.31 25.24
CA ARG A 275 9.99 0.07 24.53
C ARG A 275 11.22 -0.69 25.01
N ILE A 276 11.12 -1.43 26.13
CA ILE A 276 12.23 -2.20 26.73
C ILE A 276 12.10 -3.68 26.34
N SER A 277 10.96 -4.28 26.61
CA SER A 277 10.74 -5.71 26.39
C SER A 277 10.29 -6.06 24.97
N GLY A 278 9.77 -5.09 24.21
CA GLY A 278 9.14 -5.32 22.92
C GLY A 278 7.73 -5.93 23.00
N ALA A 279 7.17 -6.08 24.20
CA ALA A 279 5.82 -6.61 24.37
C ALA A 279 4.79 -5.58 23.85
N PHE A 280 3.97 -5.98 22.89
CA PHE A 280 2.79 -5.24 22.46
C PHE A 280 1.58 -5.77 23.23
N ILE A 281 1.06 -4.96 24.13
CA ILE A 281 -0.06 -5.32 25.01
C ILE A 281 -1.31 -4.63 24.48
N GLY A 282 -2.27 -5.41 23.96
CA GLY A 282 -3.46 -4.84 23.36
C GLY A 282 -4.40 -5.87 22.76
N SER A 283 -5.12 -5.48 21.72
CA SER A 283 -6.03 -6.35 20.98
C SER A 283 -5.27 -7.40 20.16
N GLU A 284 -5.99 -8.43 19.77
CA GLU A 284 -5.51 -9.31 18.69
C GLU A 284 -5.37 -8.54 17.37
N TYR A 285 -4.49 -9.01 16.50
CA TYR A 285 -4.40 -8.51 15.14
C TYR A 285 -5.65 -8.86 14.34
N ARG A 286 -6.16 -7.87 13.60
CA ARG A 286 -7.28 -7.99 12.68
C ARG A 286 -6.89 -7.44 11.32
N GLU A 287 -7.51 -7.95 10.26
CA GLU A 287 -7.35 -7.35 8.93
C GLU A 287 -7.87 -5.90 8.94
N ILE A 288 -7.06 -4.99 8.39
CA ILE A 288 -7.43 -3.57 8.29
C ILE A 288 -8.27 -3.29 7.04
N ASP A 289 -8.16 -4.15 6.04
CA ASP A 289 -8.98 -4.14 4.82
C ASP A 289 -9.40 -5.56 4.46
N ARG A 290 -10.66 -5.74 4.06
CA ARG A 290 -11.29 -7.04 3.76
C ARG A 290 -11.36 -7.34 2.26
N GLY A 291 -10.78 -6.47 1.43
CA GLY A 291 -10.79 -6.62 -0.02
C GLY A 291 -9.74 -7.58 -0.55
N THR A 292 -9.64 -7.61 -1.87
CA THR A 292 -8.67 -8.44 -2.60
C THR A 292 -7.37 -7.70 -2.90
N ASP A 293 -7.33 -6.36 -2.79
CA ASP A 293 -6.26 -5.51 -3.30
C ASP A 293 -5.89 -4.41 -2.30
N PHE A 294 -5.15 -4.78 -1.23
CA PHE A 294 -4.68 -3.83 -0.21
C PHE A 294 -3.43 -4.38 0.47
N TYR A 295 -2.30 -3.68 0.37
CA TYR A 295 -1.03 -4.14 0.93
C TYR A 295 -0.10 -2.99 1.32
N ALA A 296 0.89 -3.28 2.17
CA ALA A 296 2.01 -2.41 2.55
C ALA A 296 1.58 -1.03 3.10
N ALA A 297 0.51 -0.99 3.91
CA ALA A 297 -0.04 0.27 4.41
C ALA A 297 0.94 1.03 5.29
N GLN A 298 0.93 2.35 5.16
CA GLN A 298 1.69 3.27 5.99
C GLN A 298 0.78 4.37 6.54
N ALA A 299 0.97 4.73 7.80
CA ALA A 299 0.16 5.74 8.48
C ALA A 299 0.99 6.96 8.87
N ALA A 300 0.35 8.12 8.83
CA ALA A 300 0.93 9.40 9.24
C ALA A 300 -0.09 10.26 9.99
N ARG A 301 0.42 11.18 10.82
CA ARG A 301 -0.40 12.22 11.43
C ARG A 301 -0.54 13.40 10.49
N GLY A 302 -1.78 13.81 10.25
CA GLY A 302 -2.12 14.95 9.40
C GLY A 302 -2.00 16.30 10.09
N ALA A 303 -2.23 17.37 9.32
CA ALA A 303 -2.24 18.75 9.77
C ALA A 303 -3.29 19.03 10.87
N ASP A 304 -4.42 18.33 10.78
CA ASP A 304 -5.54 18.38 11.71
C ASP A 304 -5.35 17.51 12.97
N GLY A 305 -4.18 16.87 13.10
CA GLY A 305 -3.88 15.94 14.18
C GLY A 305 -4.50 14.55 14.02
N ALA A 306 -5.33 14.31 13.00
CA ALA A 306 -5.87 12.98 12.69
C ALA A 306 -4.78 12.05 12.16
N VAL A 307 -5.03 10.75 12.26
CA VAL A 307 -4.17 9.72 11.66
C VAL A 307 -4.76 9.33 10.32
N TYR A 308 -3.93 9.35 9.29
CA TYR A 308 -4.28 8.91 7.95
C TYR A 308 -3.44 7.70 7.55
N LEU A 309 -4.07 6.76 6.86
CA LEU A 309 -3.48 5.53 6.34
C LEU A 309 -3.59 5.51 4.82
N ILE A 310 -2.54 5.13 4.13
CA ILE A 310 -2.53 4.89 2.68
C ILE A 310 -1.86 3.53 2.41
N ALA A 311 -2.30 2.81 1.38
CA ALA A 311 -1.79 1.50 1.03
C ALA A 311 -1.61 1.35 -0.48
N TRP A 312 -0.80 0.41 -0.91
CA TRP A 312 -0.79 -0.06 -2.28
C TRP A 312 -2.09 -0.83 -2.57
N MET A 313 -2.88 -0.33 -3.52
CA MET A 313 -4.10 -1.01 -3.97
C MET A 313 -3.71 -2.08 -4.99
N ASN A 314 -3.21 -3.15 -4.51
CA ASN A 314 -2.89 -4.39 -5.22
C ASN A 314 -2.41 -5.44 -4.19
N MET A 315 -1.89 -6.56 -4.68
CA MET A 315 -1.33 -7.64 -3.89
C MET A 315 -0.20 -8.28 -4.70
N TRP A 316 0.83 -8.79 -4.02
CA TRP A 316 1.86 -9.58 -4.67
C TRP A 316 1.27 -10.78 -5.41
N GLU A 317 1.91 -11.14 -6.53
CA GLU A 317 1.56 -12.32 -7.36
C GLU A 317 0.27 -12.19 -8.18
N ARG A 318 -0.45 -11.05 -8.08
CA ARG A 318 -1.58 -10.76 -8.96
C ARG A 318 -1.11 -10.24 -10.31
N ARG A 319 -1.93 -10.48 -11.34
CA ARG A 319 -1.67 -9.94 -12.69
C ARG A 319 -1.72 -8.42 -12.67
N GLN A 320 -0.82 -7.83 -13.44
CA GLN A 320 -0.75 -6.39 -13.62
C GLN A 320 -1.40 -6.02 -14.96
N ILE A 321 -2.71 -5.86 -14.94
CA ILE A 321 -3.53 -5.74 -16.16
C ILE A 321 -3.09 -4.56 -17.03
N THR A 322 -2.78 -3.40 -16.45
CA THR A 322 -2.31 -2.24 -17.21
C THR A 322 -0.95 -2.48 -17.86
N ALA A 323 -0.04 -3.23 -17.21
CA ALA A 323 1.22 -3.64 -17.83
C ALA A 323 1.01 -4.62 -18.97
N GLU A 324 0.16 -5.65 -18.77
CA GLU A 324 -0.15 -6.66 -19.79
C GLU A 324 -0.85 -6.08 -21.03
N LEU A 325 -1.68 -5.05 -20.83
CA LEU A 325 -2.33 -4.32 -21.93
C LEU A 325 -1.42 -3.27 -22.60
N GLY A 326 -0.18 -3.11 -22.11
CA GLY A 326 0.78 -2.18 -22.71
C GLY A 326 0.53 -0.71 -22.38
N HIS A 327 -0.17 -0.40 -21.29
CA HIS A 327 -0.50 0.99 -20.93
C HIS A 327 0.73 1.82 -20.50
N GLY A 328 1.90 1.19 -20.28
CA GLY A 328 3.15 1.86 -19.92
C GLY A 328 3.25 2.23 -18.44
N TRP A 329 2.28 1.82 -17.61
CA TRP A 329 2.29 2.04 -16.17
C TRP A 329 1.58 0.90 -15.42
N SER A 330 1.83 0.78 -14.11
CA SER A 330 1.19 -0.20 -13.25
C SER A 330 1.25 0.24 -11.79
N GLY A 331 0.21 -0.11 -11.03
CA GLY A 331 0.06 0.19 -9.61
C GLY A 331 -0.79 1.43 -9.34
N MET A 332 -1.41 1.44 -8.16
CA MET A 332 -2.30 2.49 -7.66
C MET A 332 -2.23 2.52 -6.14
N MET A 333 -2.37 3.69 -5.52
CA MET A 333 -2.61 3.82 -4.08
C MET A 333 -4.11 3.80 -3.78
N THR A 334 -4.48 3.37 -2.58
CA THR A 334 -5.82 3.60 -2.02
C THR A 334 -6.06 5.09 -1.78
N LEU A 335 -7.29 5.49 -1.56
CA LEU A 335 -7.55 6.77 -0.88
C LEU A 335 -6.82 6.77 0.46
N PRO A 336 -6.22 7.90 0.88
CA PRO A 336 -5.83 8.08 2.26
C PRO A 336 -7.07 7.96 3.15
N ARG A 337 -7.02 7.10 4.18
CA ARG A 337 -8.15 6.85 5.08
C ARG A 337 -7.86 7.44 6.44
N ARG A 338 -8.78 8.26 6.94
CA ARG A 338 -8.75 8.71 8.33
C ARG A 338 -9.05 7.54 9.24
N LEU A 339 -8.18 7.33 10.22
CA LEU A 339 -8.34 6.31 11.25
C LEU A 339 -8.91 6.93 12.52
N GLU A 340 -9.89 6.27 13.12
CA GLU A 340 -10.45 6.63 14.40
C GLU A 340 -10.62 5.38 15.27
N LEU A 341 -10.05 5.40 16.45
CA LEU A 341 -10.22 4.33 17.44
C LEU A 341 -11.27 4.76 18.46
N SER A 342 -12.41 4.09 18.46
CA SER A 342 -13.51 4.38 19.39
C SER A 342 -13.98 3.09 20.03
N HIS A 343 -14.01 3.06 21.37
CA HIS A 343 -14.46 1.87 22.16
C HIS A 343 -13.77 0.56 21.74
N GLY A 344 -12.48 0.63 21.38
CA GLY A 344 -11.69 -0.53 20.94
C GLY A 344 -11.96 -0.97 19.50
N ALA A 345 -12.87 -0.31 18.76
CA ALA A 345 -13.12 -0.56 17.35
C ALA A 345 -12.39 0.49 16.48
N LEU A 346 -11.64 0.02 15.48
CA LEU A 346 -11.04 0.88 14.47
C LEU A 346 -12.10 1.20 13.41
N ARG A 347 -12.32 2.50 13.17
CA ARG A 347 -13.12 3.02 12.07
C ARG A 347 -12.22 3.67 11.05
N GLN A 348 -12.60 3.57 9.79
CA GLN A 348 -11.93 4.18 8.67
C GLN A 348 -12.94 5.01 7.87
N SER A 349 -12.52 6.18 7.41
CA SER A 349 -13.31 7.03 6.53
C SER A 349 -12.42 7.69 5.47
N PRO A 350 -12.94 8.06 4.29
CA PRO A 350 -12.19 8.88 3.37
C PRO A 350 -11.87 10.24 3.98
N PRO A 351 -10.89 10.98 3.45
CA PRO A 351 -10.62 12.35 3.90
C PRO A 351 -11.85 13.25 3.66
N GLU A 352 -12.19 14.07 4.65
CA GLU A 352 -13.35 14.99 4.54
C GLU A 352 -13.23 15.92 3.30
N GLY A 353 -12.00 16.26 2.93
CA GLY A 353 -11.70 17.07 1.74
C GLY A 353 -12.20 16.49 0.42
N LEU A 354 -12.45 15.18 0.35
CA LEU A 354 -12.95 14.54 -0.86
C LEU A 354 -14.32 15.08 -1.33
N ARG A 355 -15.16 15.46 -0.39
CA ARG A 355 -16.51 16.00 -0.69
C ARG A 355 -16.49 17.30 -1.50
N ARG A 356 -15.38 18.05 -1.49
CA ARG A 356 -15.22 19.28 -2.32
C ARG A 356 -15.21 18.98 -3.82
N TYR A 357 -14.91 17.77 -4.19
CA TYR A 357 -14.84 17.28 -5.55
C TYR A 357 -16.13 16.60 -6.04
N TYR A 358 -17.18 16.57 -5.19
CA TYR A 358 -18.48 16.00 -5.53
C TYR A 358 -19.25 16.94 -6.45
N GLN A 359 -19.70 16.41 -7.59
CA GLN A 359 -20.50 17.10 -8.59
C GLN A 359 -21.67 16.24 -9.02
N ASN A 360 -22.64 16.84 -9.74
CA ASN A 360 -23.77 16.16 -10.36
C ASN A 360 -24.52 15.20 -9.42
N PRO A 361 -25.08 15.70 -8.29
CA PRO A 361 -25.80 14.85 -7.34
C PRO A 361 -27.03 14.19 -7.98
N VAL A 362 -27.18 12.89 -7.75
CA VAL A 362 -28.37 12.13 -8.12
C VAL A 362 -28.86 11.40 -6.86
N SER A 363 -30.15 11.51 -6.54
CA SER A 363 -30.77 10.83 -5.40
C SER A 363 -31.92 9.97 -5.86
N VAL A 364 -31.96 8.73 -5.38
CA VAL A 364 -33.04 7.77 -5.64
C VAL A 364 -33.58 7.26 -4.31
N HIS A 365 -34.89 7.32 -4.14
CA HIS A 365 -35.59 6.74 -3.00
C HIS A 365 -36.76 5.92 -3.53
N THR A 366 -36.65 4.59 -3.48
CA THR A 366 -37.64 3.69 -4.09
C THR A 366 -37.63 2.31 -3.47
N GLU A 367 -38.64 1.51 -3.82
CA GLU A 367 -38.69 0.08 -3.57
C GLU A 367 -38.53 -0.70 -4.87
N PHE A 368 -37.84 -1.84 -4.82
CA PHE A 368 -37.70 -2.74 -5.98
C PHE A 368 -37.47 -4.18 -5.56
N GLN A 369 -37.61 -5.08 -6.51
CA GLN A 369 -37.26 -6.51 -6.45
C GLN A 369 -36.67 -6.96 -7.80
N GLY A 370 -35.78 -7.93 -7.79
CA GLY A 370 -35.08 -8.39 -9.00
C GLY A 370 -33.93 -7.48 -9.39
N GLU A 371 -33.37 -7.70 -10.58
CA GLU A 371 -32.27 -6.86 -11.11
C GLU A 371 -32.85 -5.58 -11.74
N THR A 372 -32.28 -4.43 -11.35
CA THR A 372 -32.66 -3.11 -11.87
C THR A 372 -31.47 -2.16 -11.95
N SER A 373 -31.64 -1.07 -12.67
CA SER A 373 -30.76 0.11 -12.68
C SER A 373 -31.61 1.37 -12.54
N PHE A 374 -31.02 2.44 -12.06
CA PHE A 374 -31.72 3.72 -11.87
C PHE A 374 -31.06 4.80 -12.74
N ASP A 375 -31.88 5.68 -13.31
CA ASP A 375 -31.42 6.78 -14.15
C ASP A 375 -30.42 7.66 -13.39
N GLY A 376 -29.30 7.97 -14.03
CA GLY A 376 -28.23 8.76 -13.45
C GLY A 376 -27.35 8.03 -12.43
N ILE A 377 -27.72 6.82 -11.96
CA ILE A 377 -26.87 6.00 -11.11
C ILE A 377 -25.93 5.15 -11.97
N CYS A 378 -24.91 5.78 -12.48
CA CYS A 378 -23.84 5.18 -13.28
C CYS A 378 -22.56 6.02 -13.12
N GLY A 379 -21.43 5.51 -13.59
CA GLY A 379 -20.16 6.26 -13.60
C GLY A 379 -18.95 5.38 -13.35
N ARG A 380 -17.77 5.90 -13.72
CA ARG A 380 -16.48 5.26 -13.48
C ARG A 380 -15.62 6.02 -12.46
N SER A 381 -16.05 7.22 -12.09
CA SER A 381 -15.38 8.06 -11.08
C SER A 381 -16.49 8.69 -10.25
N ALA A 382 -16.92 8.00 -9.19
CA ALA A 382 -18.10 8.35 -8.45
C ALA A 382 -18.05 7.92 -6.97
N ALA A 383 -18.75 8.67 -6.13
CA ALA A 383 -19.09 8.26 -4.77
C ALA A 383 -20.57 7.85 -4.73
N LEU A 384 -20.88 6.74 -4.05
CA LEU A 384 -22.24 6.29 -3.79
C LEU A 384 -22.43 6.11 -2.28
N GLN A 385 -23.52 6.65 -1.76
CA GLN A 385 -24.01 6.33 -0.42
C GLN A 385 -25.29 5.52 -0.57
N ILE A 386 -25.29 4.30 -0.06
CA ILE A 386 -26.38 3.35 -0.22
C ILE A 386 -26.87 2.94 1.17
N ARG A 387 -28.16 3.21 1.44
CA ARG A 387 -28.89 2.68 2.58
C ARG A 387 -29.98 1.77 2.06
N CYS A 388 -30.05 0.55 2.56
CA CYS A 388 -31.03 -0.43 2.15
C CYS A 388 -31.75 -1.00 3.37
N ASN A 389 -33.09 -0.91 3.36
CA ASN A 389 -33.93 -1.70 4.24
C ASN A 389 -34.28 -3.01 3.53
N LEU A 390 -33.71 -4.09 4.01
CA LEU A 390 -33.83 -5.42 3.43
C LEU A 390 -35.26 -6.00 3.55
N LYS A 391 -36.09 -5.49 4.48
CA LYS A 391 -37.40 -6.09 4.77
C LYS A 391 -37.29 -7.61 4.97
N ASP A 392 -37.81 -8.41 4.03
CA ASP A 392 -37.74 -9.87 4.05
C ASP A 392 -36.67 -10.44 3.09
N ALA A 393 -35.96 -9.58 2.36
CA ALA A 393 -34.92 -10.02 1.43
C ALA A 393 -33.80 -10.77 2.16
N ALA A 394 -33.42 -11.93 1.61
CA ALA A 394 -32.29 -12.70 2.08
C ALA A 394 -30.97 -12.19 1.47
N ARG A 395 -31.06 -11.53 0.29
CA ARG A 395 -29.89 -11.08 -0.45
C ARG A 395 -30.15 -9.72 -1.11
N PHE A 396 -29.12 -8.83 -1.03
CA PHE A 396 -29.03 -7.57 -1.76
C PHE A 396 -27.67 -7.46 -2.39
N THR A 397 -27.60 -7.16 -3.70
CA THR A 397 -26.36 -7.10 -4.48
C THR A 397 -26.26 -5.76 -5.22
N VAL A 398 -25.06 -5.18 -5.23
CA VAL A 398 -24.67 -4.05 -6.08
C VAL A 398 -23.62 -4.55 -7.06
N LYS A 399 -23.89 -4.45 -8.37
CA LYS A 399 -22.97 -4.76 -9.46
C LYS A 399 -22.39 -3.48 -10.02
N LEU A 400 -21.06 -3.36 -10.01
CA LEU A 400 -20.32 -2.16 -10.33
C LEU A 400 -19.50 -2.36 -11.62
N PHE A 401 -19.27 -1.28 -12.38
CA PHE A 401 -18.62 -1.33 -13.69
C PHE A 401 -19.28 -2.34 -14.63
N ALA A 402 -20.60 -2.45 -14.55
CA ALA A 402 -21.34 -3.45 -15.28
C ALA A 402 -21.39 -3.14 -16.78
N SER A 403 -21.00 -4.14 -17.60
CA SER A 403 -21.06 -4.10 -19.06
C SER A 403 -21.25 -5.52 -19.58
N GLY A 404 -22.45 -5.84 -20.10
CA GLY A 404 -22.83 -7.20 -20.46
C GLY A 404 -22.69 -8.17 -19.27
N PRO A 405 -21.91 -9.25 -19.41
CA PRO A 405 -21.69 -10.25 -18.33
C PRO A 405 -20.61 -9.84 -17.32
N HIS A 406 -19.91 -8.73 -17.54
CA HIS A 406 -18.76 -8.30 -16.74
C HIS A 406 -19.15 -7.28 -15.70
N TYR A 407 -18.73 -7.47 -14.46
CA TYR A 407 -18.96 -6.58 -13.31
C TYR A 407 -18.06 -6.95 -12.11
N ALA A 408 -17.96 -6.08 -11.12
CA ALA A 408 -17.62 -6.43 -9.75
C ALA A 408 -18.91 -6.46 -8.93
N ALA A 409 -19.02 -7.34 -7.93
CA ALA A 409 -20.21 -7.42 -7.09
C ALA A 409 -19.89 -7.25 -5.60
N ILE A 410 -20.80 -6.55 -4.91
CA ILE A 410 -20.86 -6.49 -3.45
C ILE A 410 -22.25 -7.01 -3.06
N THR A 411 -22.29 -8.14 -2.36
CA THR A 411 -23.52 -8.81 -1.97
C THR A 411 -23.62 -8.89 -0.45
N TYR A 412 -24.72 -8.44 0.11
CA TYR A 412 -25.09 -8.72 1.49
C TYR A 412 -25.93 -10.01 1.56
N ASP A 413 -25.49 -10.95 2.41
CA ASP A 413 -26.20 -12.17 2.74
C ASP A 413 -26.76 -12.04 4.18
N ARG A 414 -28.08 -11.87 4.30
CA ARG A 414 -28.74 -11.68 5.58
C ARG A 414 -28.66 -12.91 6.48
N ARG A 415 -28.70 -14.13 5.90
CA ARG A 415 -28.64 -15.36 6.69
C ARG A 415 -27.28 -15.55 7.34
N GLY A 416 -26.20 -15.26 6.58
CA GLY A 416 -24.84 -15.28 7.07
C GLY A 416 -24.46 -14.04 7.86
N GLN A 417 -25.24 -12.94 7.79
CA GLN A 417 -24.89 -11.61 8.30
C GLN A 417 -23.50 -11.18 7.84
N LEU A 418 -23.25 -11.27 6.55
CA LEU A 418 -21.95 -11.02 5.96
C LEU A 418 -22.05 -10.29 4.61
N PHE A 419 -21.01 -9.55 4.27
CA PHE A 419 -20.77 -9.08 2.91
C PHE A 419 -19.89 -10.07 2.15
N ARG A 420 -20.17 -10.23 0.86
CA ARG A 420 -19.35 -10.94 -0.13
C ARG A 420 -18.92 -9.96 -1.20
N LEU A 421 -17.67 -10.03 -1.57
CA LEU A 421 -17.06 -9.27 -2.64
C LEU A 421 -16.67 -10.26 -3.74
N ASP A 422 -16.95 -9.93 -4.99
CA ASP A 422 -16.67 -10.80 -6.12
C ASP A 422 -16.19 -10.01 -7.33
N VAL A 423 -14.96 -10.24 -7.76
CA VAL A 423 -14.34 -9.69 -8.97
C VAL A 423 -14.09 -10.77 -10.04
N SER A 424 -14.61 -11.98 -9.85
CA SER A 424 -14.42 -13.10 -10.79
C SER A 424 -15.11 -12.88 -12.15
N HIS A 425 -16.09 -11.97 -12.20
CA HIS A 425 -16.79 -11.58 -13.41
C HIS A 425 -16.10 -10.43 -14.18
N ALA A 426 -14.92 -9.98 -13.75
CA ALA A 426 -14.17 -8.96 -14.46
C ALA A 426 -13.74 -9.47 -15.86
N ARG A 427 -13.75 -8.57 -16.87
CA ARG A 427 -13.28 -8.88 -18.22
C ARG A 427 -11.80 -9.32 -18.24
N TYR A 428 -10.99 -8.66 -17.42
CA TYR A 428 -9.59 -8.96 -17.23
C TYR A 428 -9.37 -9.33 -15.75
N PRO A 429 -9.44 -10.63 -15.39
CA PRO A 429 -9.30 -11.04 -14.02
C PRO A 429 -7.87 -10.81 -13.51
N THR A 430 -7.74 -10.31 -12.30
CA THR A 430 -6.46 -10.05 -11.64
C THR A 430 -5.83 -11.28 -11.00
N ALA A 431 -6.55 -12.39 -10.88
CA ALA A 431 -6.00 -13.67 -10.45
C ALA A 431 -4.91 -14.14 -11.43
N GLY A 432 -3.67 -14.28 -10.93
CA GLY A 432 -2.50 -14.66 -11.73
C GLY A 432 -2.17 -16.13 -11.65
N ARG A 433 -2.58 -16.80 -10.56
CA ARG A 433 -2.28 -18.20 -10.27
C ARG A 433 -3.51 -18.96 -9.81
N PRO A 434 -3.56 -20.31 -9.99
CA PRO A 434 -4.56 -21.12 -9.34
C PRO A 434 -4.55 -20.90 -7.83
N GLY A 435 -5.71 -20.59 -7.25
CA GLY A 435 -5.87 -20.30 -5.83
C GLY A 435 -5.77 -18.81 -5.45
N ASP A 436 -5.46 -17.91 -6.39
CA ASP A 436 -5.60 -16.48 -6.15
C ASP A 436 -7.06 -16.11 -5.92
N ILE A 437 -7.29 -15.31 -4.89
CA ILE A 437 -8.61 -14.98 -4.43
C ILE A 437 -9.23 -13.90 -5.32
N GLN A 438 -10.43 -14.20 -5.83
CA GLN A 438 -11.28 -13.26 -6.55
C GLN A 438 -12.57 -12.94 -5.78
N GLN A 439 -12.78 -13.67 -4.68
CA GLN A 439 -13.94 -13.50 -3.81
C GLN A 439 -13.47 -13.39 -2.36
N ARG A 440 -14.05 -12.48 -1.63
CA ARG A 440 -13.85 -12.32 -0.19
C ARG A 440 -15.20 -12.26 0.49
N GLN A 441 -15.25 -12.70 1.73
CA GLN A 441 -16.41 -12.49 2.60
C GLN A 441 -15.96 -12.13 4.01
N PHE A 442 -16.82 -11.42 4.72
CA PHE A 442 -16.56 -11.05 6.12
C PHE A 442 -17.86 -10.77 6.86
N PRO A 443 -17.92 -11.08 8.16
CA PRO A 443 -19.08 -10.77 8.99
C PRO A 443 -19.31 -9.26 9.10
N CYS A 444 -20.56 -8.84 8.89
CA CYS A 444 -21.00 -7.47 9.12
C CYS A 444 -22.49 -7.50 9.40
N ARG A 445 -22.88 -7.23 10.63
CA ARG A 445 -24.28 -7.29 11.05
C ARG A 445 -25.05 -6.08 10.54
N ALA A 446 -26.26 -6.33 10.03
CA ALA A 446 -27.21 -5.28 9.76
C ALA A 446 -27.70 -4.65 11.07
N ASP A 447 -28.04 -3.37 11.04
CA ASP A 447 -28.76 -2.71 12.12
C ASP A 447 -30.26 -2.97 11.95
N GLY A 448 -30.77 -3.99 12.64
CA GLY A 448 -32.11 -4.54 12.38
C GLY A 448 -32.20 -5.14 10.96
N SER A 449 -33.03 -4.49 10.12
CA SER A 449 -33.13 -4.82 8.67
C SER A 449 -32.33 -3.88 7.77
N HIS A 450 -31.56 -2.94 8.34
CA HIS A 450 -30.87 -1.89 7.58
C HIS A 450 -29.40 -2.22 7.39
N ILE A 451 -28.92 -2.01 6.17
CA ILE A 451 -27.50 -2.00 5.84
C ILE A 451 -27.14 -0.68 5.20
N GLU A 452 -25.92 -0.24 5.43
CA GLU A 452 -25.35 0.94 4.80
C GLU A 452 -23.96 0.65 4.25
N MET A 453 -23.64 1.26 3.12
CA MET A 453 -22.32 1.24 2.51
C MET A 453 -22.04 2.54 1.78
N GLU A 454 -20.79 2.97 1.82
CA GLU A 454 -20.28 4.06 1.02
C GLU A 454 -19.23 3.50 0.06
N LEU A 455 -19.39 3.74 -1.24
CA LEU A 455 -18.57 3.17 -2.30
C LEU A 455 -17.88 4.29 -3.06
N PHE A 456 -16.59 4.11 -3.35
CA PHE A 456 -15.77 5.00 -4.15
C PHE A 456 -15.28 4.25 -5.37
N LEU A 457 -15.75 4.66 -6.55
CA LEU A 457 -15.41 4.07 -7.84
C LEU A 457 -14.41 4.96 -8.55
N ASP A 458 -13.33 4.40 -9.07
CA ASP A 458 -12.39 5.17 -9.88
C ASP A 458 -11.76 4.33 -10.99
N ARG A 459 -12.32 4.42 -12.19
CA ARG A 459 -11.85 3.76 -13.42
C ARG A 459 -11.84 2.24 -13.35
N CYS A 460 -11.05 1.65 -12.47
CA CYS A 460 -10.88 0.22 -12.28
C CYS A 460 -10.82 -0.18 -10.81
N SER A 461 -11.01 0.75 -9.90
CA SER A 461 -10.93 0.49 -8.45
C SER A 461 -12.28 0.71 -7.77
N VAL A 462 -12.50 -0.05 -6.70
CA VAL A 462 -13.63 0.09 -5.79
C VAL A 462 -13.09 0.09 -4.38
N GLU A 463 -13.32 1.17 -3.63
CA GLU A 463 -13.17 1.18 -2.18
C GLU A 463 -14.55 1.23 -1.54
N ALA A 464 -14.81 0.33 -0.59
CA ALA A 464 -16.08 0.21 0.10
C ALA A 464 -15.91 0.35 1.60
N PHE A 465 -16.79 1.14 2.21
CA PHE A 465 -16.85 1.37 3.65
C PHE A 465 -18.21 0.91 4.14
N PHE A 466 -18.24 -0.01 5.10
CA PHE A 466 -19.45 -0.63 5.62
C PHE A 466 -19.67 -0.27 7.08
N ALA A 467 -20.93 -0.18 7.49
CA ALA A 467 -21.33 0.09 8.88
C ALA A 467 -20.56 1.27 9.49
N GLY A 468 -20.57 2.42 8.79
CA GLY A 468 -19.87 3.63 9.22
C GLY A 468 -18.34 3.46 9.28
N GLY A 469 -17.77 2.61 8.42
CA GLY A 469 -16.33 2.40 8.30
C GLY A 469 -15.70 1.43 9.30
N THR A 470 -16.50 0.65 10.02
CA THR A 470 -15.99 -0.42 10.90
C THR A 470 -15.45 -1.63 10.13
N ALA A 471 -15.84 -1.76 8.86
CA ALA A 471 -15.24 -2.67 7.89
C ALA A 471 -15.01 -1.93 6.58
N THR A 472 -13.90 -2.23 5.91
CA THR A 472 -13.53 -1.64 4.63
C THR A 472 -13.02 -2.71 3.68
N ALA A 473 -13.13 -2.45 2.38
CA ALA A 473 -12.62 -3.34 1.36
C ALA A 473 -12.17 -2.58 0.12
N SER A 474 -11.01 -2.98 -0.43
CA SER A 474 -10.44 -2.49 -1.67
C SER A 474 -10.39 -3.57 -2.72
N MET A 475 -10.83 -3.27 -3.93
CA MET A 475 -10.86 -4.20 -5.06
C MET A 475 -10.43 -3.52 -6.34
N LEU A 476 -9.68 -4.24 -7.19
CA LEU A 476 -9.44 -3.88 -8.59
C LEU A 476 -10.34 -4.69 -9.51
N CYS A 477 -11.04 -4.02 -10.41
CA CYS A 477 -11.92 -4.62 -11.40
C CYS A 477 -11.67 -4.00 -12.78
N TYR A 478 -11.01 -4.71 -13.67
CA TYR A 478 -10.70 -4.26 -15.02
C TYR A 478 -11.74 -4.75 -16.02
N ASN A 479 -12.71 -3.89 -16.32
CA ASN A 479 -13.73 -4.13 -17.35
C ASN A 479 -13.44 -3.29 -18.60
N GLY A 480 -14.38 -3.22 -19.56
CA GLY A 480 -14.24 -2.33 -20.71
C GLY A 480 -14.08 -0.87 -20.27
N VAL A 481 -13.30 -0.10 -21.01
CA VAL A 481 -13.06 1.32 -20.67
C VAL A 481 -14.35 2.16 -20.71
N GLU A 482 -15.39 1.66 -21.35
CA GLU A 482 -16.75 2.22 -21.39
C GLU A 482 -17.65 1.75 -20.23
N ALA A 483 -17.23 0.73 -19.47
CA ALA A 483 -18.05 0.10 -18.45
C ALA A 483 -18.33 1.06 -17.28
N SER A 484 -19.52 1.63 -17.23
CA SER A 484 -19.97 2.61 -16.24
C SER A 484 -21.26 2.19 -15.55
N GLY A 485 -21.84 1.03 -15.92
CA GLY A 485 -23.12 0.57 -15.38
C GLY A 485 -23.04 0.22 -13.89
N ILE A 486 -24.09 0.58 -13.17
CA ILE A 486 -24.34 0.17 -11.78
C ILE A 486 -25.72 -0.48 -11.78
N ARG A 487 -25.79 -1.75 -11.30
CA ARG A 487 -27.04 -2.50 -11.21
C ARG A 487 -27.24 -2.96 -9.78
N PHE A 488 -28.48 -3.08 -9.40
CA PHE A 488 -28.92 -3.55 -8.10
C PHE A 488 -29.76 -4.81 -8.28
N ASP A 489 -29.64 -5.77 -7.37
CA ASP A 489 -30.43 -7.00 -7.39
C ASP A 489 -30.85 -7.40 -5.99
N ALA A 490 -32.13 -7.77 -5.81
CA ALA A 490 -32.68 -8.22 -4.55
C ALA A 490 -33.65 -9.38 -4.79
N ASP A 491 -33.56 -10.45 -4.00
CA ASP A 491 -34.40 -11.64 -4.14
C ASP A 491 -35.84 -11.43 -3.64
N SER A 492 -36.10 -10.39 -2.87
CA SER A 492 -37.42 -9.94 -2.38
C SER A 492 -37.48 -8.42 -2.34
N PRO A 493 -38.65 -7.80 -2.18
CA PRO A 493 -38.77 -6.34 -2.15
C PRO A 493 -37.89 -5.69 -1.07
N VAL A 494 -37.09 -4.72 -1.47
CA VAL A 494 -36.25 -3.88 -0.60
C VAL A 494 -36.59 -2.41 -0.80
N ALA A 495 -36.37 -1.59 0.22
CA ALA A 495 -36.42 -0.14 0.11
C ALA A 495 -35.01 0.44 0.13
N VAL A 496 -34.66 1.26 -0.85
CA VAL A 496 -33.32 1.85 -0.95
C VAL A 496 -33.35 3.36 -0.98
N HIS A 497 -32.34 3.96 -0.36
CA HIS A 497 -31.97 5.35 -0.57
C HIS A 497 -30.53 5.36 -1.07
N ILE A 498 -30.34 5.92 -2.27
CA ILE A 498 -29.05 5.98 -2.97
C ILE A 498 -28.76 7.43 -3.28
N GLU A 499 -27.61 7.91 -2.84
CA GLU A 499 -27.04 9.19 -3.29
C GLU A 499 -25.76 8.90 -4.08
N LYS A 500 -25.65 9.51 -5.26
CA LYS A 500 -24.49 9.39 -6.15
C LYS A 500 -23.95 10.76 -6.48
N TYR A 501 -22.65 10.89 -6.50
CA TYR A 501 -21.91 12.07 -6.91
C TYR A 501 -20.81 11.66 -7.88
N ASP A 502 -20.60 12.43 -8.94
CA ASP A 502 -19.37 12.33 -9.72
C ASP A 502 -18.23 12.94 -8.93
N ILE A 503 -17.03 12.34 -9.01
CA ILE A 503 -15.82 12.91 -8.42
C ILE A 503 -14.97 13.48 -9.54
N VAL A 504 -14.79 14.79 -9.53
CA VAL A 504 -14.06 15.53 -10.59
C VAL A 504 -13.01 16.41 -9.95
N LEU A 505 -11.74 16.13 -10.22
CA LEU A 505 -10.62 17.00 -9.85
C LEU A 505 -10.48 18.12 -10.88
N PRO A 506 -9.98 19.31 -10.48
CA PRO A 506 -9.78 20.45 -11.36
C PRO A 506 -8.77 20.20 -12.46
#